data_7f6a7adb2ec54ef7bbb928f2bc4bd548
#
_entry.id   7f6a7adb2ec54ef7bbb928f2bc4bd548
#
_cell.length_a   1.000
_cell.length_b   1.000
_cell.length_c   1.000
_cell.angle_alpha   90.00
_cell.angle_beta   90.00
_cell.angle_gamma   90.00
#
_symmetry.space_group_name_H-M   'P 1'
#
loop_
_entity.id
_entity.type
_entity.pdbx_description
1 polymer ?
#
loop_
_entity_poly.entity_id
_entity_poly.type
_entity_poly.pdbx_seq_one_letter_code
_entity_poly.pdbx_strand_id
1 'polypeptide(L)'
;GCNLDLQNPDVSDAIKRWGEWYVDTIDMDGFRFDAVKHVRAGFFPQWMQHVQRYSGRSLFSVGEYWSHRLSSLHRFIDLTSSMVPLFDAPLHYNFHYASLEGDSYDMRTIFNNSLVNSRPELAVTIVDNHDSQPLQSLESWVESWFKPLAYALILLRKDGYPCVFYGDYYGANYKDEGDDGEEHEIFLDSHQYLIDKFLHARHAYSHGYQKDYFDHEDVVGWTRMGDDNHPGGMAVVMSNGDAGVKHMDVGYRHRTYIDLTGHID
;
A
#
# COMPACT_ATOMS: atom_id res chain seq x y z
N GLY A 1 27.69 10.02 -3.18
CA GLY A 1 27.25 11.40 -3.46
C GLY A 1 27.33 12.27 -2.22
N CYS A 2 27.29 13.61 -2.39
CA CYS A 2 27.26 14.53 -1.27
C CYS A 2 25.83 14.64 -0.74
N ASN A 3 25.65 14.49 0.55
CA ASN A 3 24.39 14.76 1.23
C ASN A 3 24.31 16.21 1.69
N LEU A 4 23.10 16.76 1.70
CA LEU A 4 22.86 18.06 2.33
C LEU A 4 23.06 17.95 3.85
N ASP A 5 23.79 18.87 4.44
CA ASP A 5 23.89 18.96 5.90
C ASP A 5 22.66 19.68 6.48
N LEU A 6 21.65 18.87 6.81
CA LEU A 6 20.39 19.38 7.40
C LEU A 6 20.55 19.89 8.85
N GLN A 7 21.74 19.75 9.46
CA GLN A 7 22.06 20.36 10.75
C GLN A 7 22.57 21.80 10.57
N ASN A 8 23.02 22.17 9.36
CA ASN A 8 23.34 23.54 9.05
C ASN A 8 22.04 24.38 9.03
N PRO A 9 21.92 25.44 9.86
CA PRO A 9 20.71 26.26 9.93
C PRO A 9 20.34 26.87 8.58
N ASP A 10 21.30 27.34 7.80
CA ASP A 10 21.03 27.97 6.50
C ASP A 10 20.38 26.98 5.51
N VAL A 11 20.85 25.72 5.50
CA VAL A 11 20.29 24.65 4.68
C VAL A 11 18.89 24.30 5.16
N SER A 12 18.72 24.09 6.46
CA SER A 12 17.42 23.74 7.06
C SER A 12 16.38 24.82 6.79
N ASP A 13 16.74 26.08 6.95
CA ASP A 13 15.83 27.22 6.71
C ASP A 13 15.53 27.42 5.22
N ALA A 14 16.48 27.16 4.33
CA ALA A 14 16.24 27.17 2.89
C ALA A 14 15.20 26.11 2.49
N ILE A 15 15.31 24.90 3.04
CA ILE A 15 14.35 23.81 2.75
C ILE A 15 12.97 24.08 3.37
N LYS A 16 12.90 24.74 4.53
CA LYS A 16 11.61 25.18 5.10
C LYS A 16 10.94 26.20 4.21
N ARG A 17 11.67 27.26 3.75
CA ARG A 17 11.14 28.26 2.80
C ARG A 17 10.71 27.63 1.48
N TRP A 18 11.42 26.60 1.01
CA TRP A 18 11.00 25.85 -0.16
C TRP A 18 9.66 25.11 0.09
N GLY A 19 9.46 24.54 1.27
CA GLY A 19 8.19 23.92 1.66
C GLY A 19 7.03 24.91 1.71
N GLU A 20 7.25 26.15 2.26
CA GLU A 20 6.28 27.24 2.24
C GLU A 20 5.87 27.61 0.81
N TRP A 21 6.85 27.86 -0.04
CA TRP A 21 6.63 28.16 -1.47
C TRP A 21 5.86 27.03 -2.18
N TYR A 22 6.19 25.79 -1.86
CA TYR A 22 5.58 24.63 -2.51
C TYR A 22 4.09 24.50 -2.16
N VAL A 23 3.73 24.68 -0.89
CA VAL A 23 2.33 24.71 -0.45
C VAL A 23 1.55 25.86 -1.09
N ASP A 24 2.13 27.06 -1.12
CA ASP A 24 1.48 28.24 -1.71
C ASP A 24 1.27 28.09 -3.23
N THR A 25 2.21 27.44 -3.91
CA THR A 25 2.19 27.32 -5.38
C THR A 25 1.30 26.19 -5.89
N ILE A 26 1.31 25.04 -5.21
CA ILE A 26 0.65 23.81 -5.68
C ILE A 26 -0.69 23.57 -4.96
N ASP A 27 -0.89 24.15 -3.76
CA ASP A 27 -2.08 23.95 -2.92
C ASP A 27 -2.39 22.45 -2.63
N MET A 28 -1.36 21.68 -2.30
CA MET A 28 -1.47 20.25 -2.05
C MET A 28 -2.01 19.94 -0.65
N ASP A 29 -2.52 18.71 -0.46
CA ASP A 29 -3.01 18.21 0.82
C ASP A 29 -1.97 17.41 1.61
N GLY A 30 -0.78 17.14 1.04
CA GLY A 30 0.25 16.37 1.71
C GLY A 30 1.51 16.15 0.90
N PHE A 31 2.44 15.36 1.46
CA PHE A 31 3.76 15.10 0.88
C PHE A 31 4.10 13.60 0.88
N ARG A 32 4.66 13.13 -0.21
CA ARG A 32 5.48 11.93 -0.23
C ARG A 32 6.93 12.32 -0.01
N PHE A 33 7.56 11.75 0.99
CA PHE A 33 8.99 11.89 1.24
C PHE A 33 9.74 10.70 0.64
N ASP A 34 10.57 10.99 -0.33
CA ASP A 34 11.40 10.02 -1.02
C ASP A 34 12.59 9.60 -0.17
N ALA A 35 12.98 8.32 -0.26
CA ALA A 35 14.22 7.75 0.27
C ALA A 35 14.55 8.17 1.72
N VAL A 36 13.53 8.21 2.61
CA VAL A 36 13.68 8.77 3.97
C VAL A 36 14.73 8.06 4.83
N LYS A 37 15.10 6.82 4.50
CA LYS A 37 16.17 6.07 5.20
C LYS A 37 17.55 6.72 5.06
N HIS A 38 17.74 7.58 4.05
CA HIS A 38 18.99 8.27 3.77
C HIS A 38 19.05 9.68 4.39
N VAL A 39 17.97 10.09 5.06
CA VAL A 39 17.84 11.40 5.69
C VAL A 39 17.71 11.23 7.20
N ARG A 40 18.28 12.17 7.97
CA ARG A 40 18.15 12.16 9.43
C ARG A 40 16.67 12.24 9.84
N ALA A 41 16.16 11.23 10.55
CA ALA A 41 14.74 11.10 10.90
C ALA A 41 14.17 12.34 11.60
N GLY A 42 14.93 12.98 12.53
CA GLY A 42 14.49 14.16 13.26
C GLY A 42 14.28 15.42 12.41
N PHE A 43 14.69 15.42 11.14
CA PHE A 43 14.41 16.52 10.21
C PHE A 43 12.92 16.57 9.83
N PHE A 44 12.31 15.42 9.57
CA PHE A 44 10.93 15.34 9.06
C PHE A 44 9.88 15.95 10.00
N PRO A 45 9.86 15.63 11.31
CA PRO A 45 8.91 16.27 12.22
C PRO A 45 9.09 17.78 12.30
N GLN A 46 10.34 18.26 12.31
CA GLN A 46 10.62 19.70 12.38
C GLN A 46 10.13 20.41 11.12
N TRP A 47 10.39 19.84 9.96
CA TRP A 47 9.97 20.39 8.68
C TRP A 47 8.43 20.36 8.53
N MET A 48 7.79 19.23 8.81
CA MET A 48 6.33 19.10 8.74
C MET A 48 5.61 20.06 9.68
N GLN A 49 6.06 20.16 10.94
CA GLN A 49 5.49 21.12 11.90
C GLN A 49 5.65 22.56 11.44
N HIS A 50 6.76 22.88 10.77
CA HIS A 50 6.98 24.21 10.23
C HIS A 50 5.99 24.53 9.11
N VAL A 51 5.88 23.65 8.11
CA VAL A 51 5.00 23.85 6.94
C VAL A 51 3.52 23.85 7.33
N GLN A 52 3.12 22.95 8.25
CA GLN A 52 1.74 22.92 8.77
C GLN A 52 1.39 24.21 9.55
N ARG A 53 2.31 24.72 10.36
CA ARG A 53 2.11 26.02 11.06
C ARG A 53 2.01 27.17 10.08
N TYR A 54 2.86 27.19 9.07
CA TYR A 54 2.85 28.22 8.03
C TYR A 54 1.53 28.24 7.25
N SER A 55 1.09 27.07 6.76
CA SER A 55 -0.12 26.94 5.97
C SER A 55 -1.42 27.00 6.78
N GLY A 56 -1.36 26.80 8.10
CA GLY A 56 -2.54 26.65 8.97
C GLY A 56 -3.33 25.35 8.70
N ARG A 57 -2.76 24.39 7.96
CA ARG A 57 -3.42 23.16 7.51
C ARG A 57 -2.80 21.92 8.14
N SER A 58 -3.62 20.91 8.39
CA SER A 58 -3.13 19.56 8.65
C SER A 58 -2.81 18.89 7.32
N LEU A 59 -1.54 18.66 7.04
CA LEU A 59 -1.06 18.07 5.80
C LEU A 59 -0.76 16.57 6.03
N PHE A 60 -1.24 15.73 5.14
CA PHE A 60 -0.88 14.32 5.13
C PHE A 60 0.59 14.13 4.80
N SER A 61 1.20 13.06 5.30
CA SER A 61 2.54 12.69 4.89
C SER A 61 2.67 11.18 4.73
N VAL A 62 3.54 10.75 3.84
CA VAL A 62 3.99 9.38 3.72
C VAL A 62 5.47 9.35 3.37
N GLY A 63 6.25 8.52 4.04
CA GLY A 63 7.67 8.33 3.79
C GLY A 63 7.95 7.01 3.06
N GLU A 64 8.85 7.05 2.10
CA GLU A 64 9.37 5.85 1.47
C GLU A 64 10.62 5.39 2.23
N TYR A 65 10.41 4.41 3.14
CA TYR A 65 11.49 3.67 3.83
C TYR A 65 11.55 2.25 3.27
N TRP A 66 12.22 2.08 2.12
CA TRP A 66 12.25 0.78 1.44
C TRP A 66 13.12 -0.22 2.19
N SER A 67 12.50 -1.14 2.88
CA SER A 67 13.14 -2.22 3.64
C SER A 67 12.15 -3.33 3.96
N HIS A 68 12.57 -4.59 3.79
CA HIS A 68 11.80 -5.76 4.24
C HIS A 68 11.79 -5.94 5.77
N ARG A 69 12.63 -5.18 6.50
CA ARG A 69 12.78 -5.31 7.96
C ARG A 69 11.80 -4.39 8.69
N LEU A 70 10.70 -4.94 9.20
CA LEU A 70 9.69 -4.20 9.97
C LEU A 70 10.30 -3.39 11.13
N SER A 71 11.31 -3.94 11.84
CA SER A 71 11.98 -3.25 12.95
C SER A 71 12.64 -1.93 12.52
N SER A 72 13.10 -1.82 11.27
CA SER A 72 13.66 -0.58 10.72
C SER A 72 12.58 0.48 10.51
N LEU A 73 11.41 0.07 10.02
CA LEU A 73 10.25 0.95 9.85
C LEU A 73 9.76 1.45 11.22
N HIS A 74 9.60 0.54 12.19
CA HIS A 74 9.21 0.92 13.56
C HIS A 74 10.16 1.93 14.16
N ARG A 75 11.48 1.68 14.05
CA ARG A 75 12.49 2.62 14.56
C ARG A 75 12.35 4.01 13.92
N PHE A 76 12.14 4.09 12.60
CA PHE A 76 11.96 5.38 11.93
C PHE A 76 10.68 6.09 12.40
N ILE A 77 9.56 5.37 12.50
CA ILE A 77 8.29 5.89 13.01
C ILE A 77 8.45 6.44 14.43
N ASP A 78 9.14 5.71 15.31
CA ASP A 78 9.40 6.16 16.69
C ASP A 78 10.29 7.41 16.72
N LEU A 79 11.33 7.47 15.89
CA LEU A 79 12.21 8.63 15.76
C LEU A 79 11.52 9.86 15.17
N THR A 80 10.45 9.68 14.40
CA THR A 80 9.62 10.76 13.84
C THR A 80 8.39 11.05 14.70
N SER A 81 8.30 10.47 15.90
CA SER A 81 7.16 10.61 16.82
C SER A 81 5.82 10.32 16.13
N SER A 82 5.79 9.31 15.27
CA SER A 82 4.63 8.88 14.47
C SER A 82 4.07 9.96 13.52
N MET A 83 4.83 10.99 13.21
CA MET A 83 4.40 12.06 12.31
C MET A 83 4.51 11.72 10.83
N VAL A 84 5.28 10.67 10.50
CA VAL A 84 5.49 10.23 9.12
C VAL A 84 5.09 8.77 8.98
N PRO A 85 3.83 8.47 8.60
CA PRO A 85 3.44 7.16 8.10
C PRO A 85 4.35 6.68 6.99
N LEU A 86 4.50 5.38 6.83
CA LEU A 86 5.39 4.79 5.83
C LEU A 86 4.65 3.89 4.84
N PHE A 87 5.15 3.81 3.63
CA PHE A 87 4.80 2.71 2.75
C PHE A 87 5.18 1.38 3.41
N ASP A 88 4.26 0.42 3.35
CA ASP A 88 4.46 -0.92 3.93
C ASP A 88 5.29 -1.80 2.99
N ALA A 89 6.59 -1.50 2.89
CA ALA A 89 7.50 -2.29 2.09
C ALA A 89 7.56 -3.77 2.54
N PRO A 90 7.51 -4.11 3.85
CA PRO A 90 7.39 -5.51 4.26
C PRO A 90 6.18 -6.23 3.68
N LEU A 91 5.00 -5.60 3.61
CA LEU A 91 3.81 -6.19 2.99
C LEU A 91 4.00 -6.39 1.48
N HIS A 92 4.59 -5.40 0.79
CA HIS A 92 4.94 -5.53 -0.61
C HIS A 92 5.82 -6.78 -0.86
N TYR A 93 6.85 -6.99 -0.03
CA TYR A 93 7.68 -8.19 -0.15
C TYR A 93 6.92 -9.49 0.14
N ASN A 94 5.95 -9.50 1.05
CA ASN A 94 5.09 -10.65 1.25
C ASN A 94 4.27 -10.95 0.00
N PHE A 95 3.73 -9.93 -0.68
CA PHE A 95 3.03 -10.11 -1.96
C PHE A 95 3.96 -10.62 -3.07
N HIS A 96 5.16 -10.08 -3.16
CA HIS A 96 6.17 -10.52 -4.10
C HIS A 96 6.48 -12.02 -3.91
N TYR A 97 6.80 -12.45 -2.69
CA TYR A 97 7.08 -13.87 -2.42
C TYR A 97 5.85 -14.75 -2.64
N ALA A 98 4.67 -14.34 -2.22
CA ALA A 98 3.44 -15.08 -2.48
C ALA A 98 3.20 -15.27 -3.99
N SER A 99 3.51 -14.26 -4.80
CA SER A 99 3.35 -14.33 -6.25
C SER A 99 4.34 -15.29 -6.92
N LEU A 100 5.54 -15.45 -6.34
CA LEU A 100 6.57 -16.38 -6.86
C LEU A 100 6.35 -17.83 -6.39
N GLU A 101 5.90 -18.00 -5.15
CA GLU A 101 5.72 -19.34 -4.55
C GLU A 101 4.38 -19.99 -4.97
N GLY A 102 3.41 -19.18 -5.42
CA GLY A 102 2.12 -19.70 -5.88
C GLY A 102 1.35 -20.43 -4.77
N ASP A 103 0.86 -21.63 -5.05
CA ASP A 103 0.12 -22.49 -4.14
C ASP A 103 0.97 -23.02 -2.96
N SER A 104 2.27 -22.89 -3.01
CA SER A 104 3.16 -23.24 -1.90
C SER A 104 3.25 -22.15 -0.82
N TYR A 105 2.75 -20.95 -1.09
CA TYR A 105 2.74 -19.87 -0.11
C TYR A 105 1.53 -19.96 0.82
N ASP A 106 1.80 -19.98 2.13
CA ASP A 106 0.75 -20.00 3.14
C ASP A 106 0.08 -18.62 3.31
N MET A 107 -1.09 -18.43 2.70
CA MET A 107 -1.85 -17.18 2.74
C MET A 107 -2.25 -16.72 4.15
N ARG A 108 -2.25 -17.62 5.15
CA ARG A 108 -2.47 -17.23 6.56
C ARG A 108 -1.40 -16.27 7.06
N THR A 109 -0.24 -16.28 6.43
CA THR A 109 0.94 -15.51 6.83
C THR A 109 1.12 -14.19 6.08
N ILE A 110 0.24 -13.88 5.13
CA ILE A 110 0.41 -12.75 4.19
C ILE A 110 0.63 -11.39 4.87
N PHE A 111 0.09 -11.18 6.06
CA PHE A 111 0.28 -9.95 6.84
C PHE A 111 1.38 -10.08 7.93
N ASN A 112 2.04 -11.24 8.05
CA ASN A 112 3.08 -11.42 9.05
C ASN A 112 4.24 -10.45 8.80
N ASN A 113 4.78 -9.90 9.89
CA ASN A 113 5.91 -8.95 9.84
C ASN A 113 5.68 -7.72 8.94
N SER A 114 4.41 -7.33 8.70
CA SER A 114 4.04 -6.12 7.96
C SER A 114 3.75 -4.95 8.91
N LEU A 115 3.87 -3.74 8.37
CA LEU A 115 3.56 -2.53 9.12
C LEU A 115 2.05 -2.43 9.38
N VAL A 116 1.22 -2.78 8.40
CA VAL A 116 -0.24 -2.75 8.53
C VAL A 116 -0.75 -3.70 9.61
N ASN A 117 -0.08 -4.81 9.85
CA ASN A 117 -0.46 -5.73 10.92
C ASN A 117 -0.09 -5.21 12.31
N SER A 118 0.96 -4.42 12.42
CA SER A 118 1.49 -3.96 13.70
C SER A 118 1.09 -2.52 14.07
N ARG A 119 0.97 -1.63 13.07
CA ARG A 119 0.59 -0.21 13.21
C ARG A 119 -0.24 0.23 12.01
N PRO A 120 -1.49 -0.25 11.88
CA PRO A 120 -2.32 -0.04 10.69
C PRO A 120 -2.57 1.44 10.37
N GLU A 121 -2.63 2.29 11.39
CA GLU A 121 -2.85 3.74 11.24
C GLU A 121 -1.64 4.50 10.66
N LEU A 122 -0.47 3.87 10.64
CA LEU A 122 0.78 4.43 10.14
C LEU A 122 1.28 3.70 8.88
N ALA A 123 0.47 2.79 8.33
CA ALA A 123 0.80 1.99 7.17
C ALA A 123 0.10 2.50 5.92
N VAL A 124 0.86 2.90 4.91
CA VAL A 124 0.36 3.09 3.54
C VAL A 124 0.66 1.82 2.76
N THR A 125 -0.39 1.03 2.50
CA THR A 125 -0.25 -0.26 1.82
C THR A 125 -0.14 -0.10 0.32
N ILE A 126 0.80 -0.81 -0.29
CA ILE A 126 1.07 -0.81 -1.74
C ILE A 126 1.22 -2.23 -2.25
N VAL A 127 0.94 -2.44 -3.54
CA VAL A 127 1.28 -3.68 -4.26
C VAL A 127 2.63 -3.51 -4.93
N ASP A 128 2.77 -2.54 -5.81
CA ASP A 128 4.02 -2.19 -6.48
C ASP A 128 4.20 -0.67 -6.55
N ASN A 129 5.37 -0.24 -6.98
CA ASN A 129 5.69 1.15 -7.35
C ASN A 129 6.61 1.21 -8.57
N HIS A 130 7.01 2.41 -8.97
CA HIS A 130 7.87 2.65 -10.12
C HIS A 130 9.30 2.11 -9.98
N ASP A 131 9.76 1.84 -8.75
CA ASP A 131 11.10 1.29 -8.46
C ASP A 131 11.07 -0.24 -8.29
N SER A 132 9.91 -0.84 -7.94
CA SER A 132 9.79 -2.30 -7.76
C SER A 132 9.46 -3.05 -9.06
N GLN A 133 9.06 -2.34 -10.11
CA GLN A 133 8.75 -2.95 -11.41
C GLN A 133 10.01 -3.50 -12.11
N PRO A 134 9.86 -4.40 -13.11
CA PRO A 134 10.98 -5.06 -13.77
C PRO A 134 12.05 -4.07 -14.27
N LEU A 135 13.31 -4.44 -14.12
CA LEU A 135 14.52 -3.69 -14.49
C LEU A 135 14.73 -2.37 -13.72
N GLN A 136 13.93 -2.08 -12.69
CA GLN A 136 14.12 -0.89 -11.87
C GLN A 136 14.97 -1.20 -10.63
N SER A 137 15.46 -0.14 -9.98
CA SER A 137 16.50 -0.20 -8.93
C SER A 137 16.15 -1.05 -7.69
N LEU A 138 14.87 -1.29 -7.44
CA LEU A 138 14.36 -2.07 -6.31
C LEU A 138 13.53 -3.27 -6.79
N GLU A 139 13.83 -3.78 -7.97
CA GLU A 139 13.07 -4.83 -8.63
C GLU A 139 12.63 -5.93 -7.65
N SER A 140 11.34 -6.01 -7.45
CA SER A 140 10.66 -6.97 -6.58
C SER A 140 9.20 -7.08 -7.01
N TRP A 141 8.99 -7.17 -8.31
CA TRP A 141 7.69 -7.15 -8.96
C TRP A 141 6.76 -8.23 -8.41
N VAL A 142 5.51 -7.87 -8.17
CA VAL A 142 4.44 -8.82 -7.88
C VAL A 142 3.90 -9.36 -9.19
N GLU A 143 3.93 -10.67 -9.38
CA GLU A 143 3.47 -11.32 -10.61
C GLU A 143 2.03 -10.95 -10.95
N SER A 144 1.75 -10.76 -12.25
CA SER A 144 0.47 -10.26 -12.77
C SER A 144 -0.74 -11.04 -12.24
N TRP A 145 -0.63 -12.37 -12.12
CA TRP A 145 -1.70 -13.24 -11.64
C TRP A 145 -2.09 -12.96 -10.18
N PHE A 146 -1.13 -12.56 -9.32
CA PHE A 146 -1.36 -12.33 -7.89
C PHE A 146 -1.86 -10.91 -7.61
N LYS A 147 -1.65 -9.94 -8.49
CA LYS A 147 -2.06 -8.55 -8.30
C LYS A 147 -3.53 -8.36 -7.94
N PRO A 148 -4.49 -9.06 -8.57
CA PRO A 148 -5.89 -8.98 -8.15
C PRO A 148 -6.10 -9.37 -6.68
N LEU A 149 -5.39 -10.40 -6.20
CA LEU A 149 -5.46 -10.82 -4.79
C LEU A 149 -4.84 -9.76 -3.88
N ALA A 150 -3.66 -9.25 -4.23
CA ALA A 150 -2.98 -8.21 -3.48
C ALA A 150 -3.80 -6.91 -3.38
N TYR A 151 -4.39 -6.46 -4.49
CA TYR A 151 -5.28 -5.29 -4.49
C TYR A 151 -6.56 -5.52 -3.69
N ALA A 152 -7.16 -6.70 -3.71
CA ALA A 152 -8.28 -7.02 -2.83
C ALA A 152 -7.88 -6.93 -1.36
N LEU A 153 -6.70 -7.46 -0.99
CA LEU A 153 -6.17 -7.42 0.38
C LEU A 153 -5.94 -5.99 0.89
N ILE A 154 -5.47 -5.06 0.07
CA ILE A 154 -5.24 -3.67 0.52
C ILE A 154 -6.47 -2.78 0.38
N LEU A 155 -7.32 -2.97 -0.65
CA LEU A 155 -8.45 -2.10 -0.93
C LEU A 155 -9.71 -2.46 -0.12
N LEU A 156 -9.95 -3.76 0.14
CA LEU A 156 -11.23 -4.22 0.70
C LEU A 156 -11.20 -4.48 2.20
N ARG A 157 -10.00 -4.50 2.82
CA ARG A 157 -9.84 -4.58 4.27
C ARG A 157 -9.91 -3.19 4.91
N LYS A 158 -10.12 -3.15 6.23
CA LYS A 158 -10.22 -1.89 6.99
C LYS A 158 -8.86 -1.25 7.31
N ASP A 159 -7.82 -2.09 7.41
CA ASP A 159 -6.52 -1.71 7.96
C ASP A 159 -5.61 -1.13 6.89
N GLY A 160 -4.85 -0.09 7.25
CA GLY A 160 -3.95 0.61 6.36
C GLY A 160 -4.61 1.64 5.44
N TYR A 161 -3.77 2.44 4.81
CA TYR A 161 -4.15 3.45 3.82
C TYR A 161 -3.69 2.96 2.43
N PRO A 162 -4.59 2.46 1.58
CA PRO A 162 -4.18 1.84 0.31
C PRO A 162 -3.74 2.85 -0.73
N CYS A 163 -2.68 2.51 -1.45
CA CYS A 163 -2.17 3.26 -2.59
C CYS A 163 -2.19 2.36 -3.83
N VAL A 164 -2.80 2.83 -4.91
CA VAL A 164 -2.85 2.16 -6.22
C VAL A 164 -1.72 2.68 -7.08
N PHE A 165 -0.91 1.77 -7.62
CA PHE A 165 0.15 2.13 -8.54
C PHE A 165 -0.41 2.36 -9.95
N TYR A 166 0.03 3.46 -10.58
CA TYR A 166 -0.41 3.86 -11.93
C TYR A 166 -0.14 2.77 -12.98
N GLY A 167 1.05 2.15 -12.91
CA GLY A 167 1.44 1.08 -13.84
C GLY A 167 0.57 -0.17 -13.72
N ASP A 168 0.08 -0.50 -12.53
CA ASP A 168 -0.85 -1.62 -12.33
C ASP A 168 -2.25 -1.28 -12.83
N TYR A 169 -2.67 -0.03 -12.68
CA TYR A 169 -3.99 0.39 -13.09
C TYR A 169 -4.11 0.47 -14.63
N TYR A 170 -3.19 1.17 -15.30
CA TYR A 170 -3.27 1.38 -16.74
C TYR A 170 -2.46 0.39 -17.58
N GLY A 171 -1.59 -0.39 -16.95
CA GLY A 171 -0.51 -1.08 -17.64
C GLY A 171 0.63 -0.13 -18.01
N ALA A 172 1.73 -0.68 -18.49
CA ALA A 172 2.84 0.11 -19.00
C ALA A 172 3.60 -0.66 -20.09
N ASN A 173 4.24 0.11 -20.96
CA ASN A 173 5.22 -0.39 -21.91
C ASN A 173 6.45 0.53 -21.87
N TYR A 174 7.62 -0.02 -21.58
CA TYR A 174 8.86 0.72 -21.56
C TYR A 174 10.04 -0.17 -21.95
N LYS A 175 11.18 0.46 -22.22
CA LYS A 175 12.44 -0.24 -22.48
C LYS A 175 13.46 0.21 -21.45
N ASP A 176 14.25 -0.73 -20.98
CA ASP A 176 15.36 -0.48 -20.07
C ASP A 176 16.47 -1.50 -20.25
N GLU A 177 17.68 -1.16 -19.79
CA GLU A 177 18.85 -2.02 -19.86
C GLU A 177 18.84 -3.02 -18.69
N GLY A 178 18.95 -4.30 -19.03
CA GLY A 178 19.08 -5.38 -18.04
C GLY A 178 20.50 -5.53 -17.49
N ASP A 179 20.66 -6.40 -16.48
CA ASP A 179 21.98 -6.75 -15.92
C ASP A 179 22.92 -7.42 -16.94
N ASP A 180 22.39 -7.90 -18.04
CA ASP A 180 23.14 -8.45 -19.18
C ASP A 180 23.70 -7.36 -20.11
N GLY A 181 23.36 -6.09 -19.89
CA GLY A 181 23.76 -4.95 -20.70
C GLY A 181 22.98 -4.81 -22.02
N GLU A 182 21.91 -5.56 -22.19
CA GLU A 182 21.03 -5.49 -23.36
C GLU A 182 19.73 -4.72 -23.02
N GLU A 183 19.15 -4.06 -24.04
CA GLU A 183 17.86 -3.38 -23.91
C GLU A 183 16.72 -4.40 -23.99
N HIS A 184 15.87 -4.45 -22.97
CA HIS A 184 14.68 -5.28 -22.90
C HIS A 184 13.41 -4.43 -22.99
N GLU A 185 12.40 -4.94 -23.69
CA GLU A 185 11.08 -4.33 -23.75
C GLU A 185 10.16 -4.99 -22.71
N ILE A 186 9.62 -4.18 -21.80
CA ILE A 186 8.79 -4.61 -20.67
C ILE A 186 7.34 -4.22 -20.94
N PHE A 187 6.45 -5.19 -20.75
CA PHE A 187 4.99 -5.02 -20.84
C PHE A 187 4.36 -5.35 -19.51
N LEU A 188 3.63 -4.41 -18.93
CA LEU A 188 2.87 -4.60 -17.71
C LEU A 188 1.38 -4.63 -18.04
N ASP A 189 0.68 -5.65 -17.55
CA ASP A 189 -0.76 -5.79 -17.72
C ASP A 189 -1.54 -4.71 -16.97
N SER A 190 -2.64 -4.24 -17.56
CA SER A 190 -3.61 -3.40 -16.87
C SER A 190 -4.53 -4.24 -16.00
N HIS A 191 -4.67 -3.87 -14.73
CA HIS A 191 -5.63 -4.44 -13.79
C HIS A 191 -6.83 -3.51 -13.53
N GLN A 192 -7.02 -2.49 -14.35
CA GLN A 192 -8.06 -1.47 -14.21
C GLN A 192 -9.44 -2.08 -13.95
N TYR A 193 -9.81 -3.09 -14.72
CA TYR A 193 -11.12 -3.73 -14.63
C TYR A 193 -11.50 -4.20 -13.21
N LEU A 194 -10.56 -4.84 -12.49
CA LEU A 194 -10.79 -5.32 -11.13
C LEU A 194 -10.57 -4.21 -10.10
N ILE A 195 -9.57 -3.37 -10.30
CA ILE A 195 -9.30 -2.24 -9.39
C ILE A 195 -10.49 -1.30 -9.32
N ASP A 196 -11.15 -0.98 -10.45
CA ASP A 196 -12.38 -0.16 -10.47
C ASP A 196 -13.50 -0.80 -9.62
N LYS A 197 -13.69 -2.10 -9.74
CA LYS A 197 -14.67 -2.84 -8.94
C LYS A 197 -14.32 -2.82 -7.45
N PHE A 198 -13.04 -2.98 -7.11
CA PHE A 198 -12.59 -2.93 -5.72
C PHE A 198 -12.70 -1.52 -5.12
N LEU A 199 -12.42 -0.48 -5.89
CA LEU A 199 -12.62 0.91 -5.46
C LEU A 199 -14.12 1.20 -5.23
N HIS A 200 -14.98 0.72 -6.12
CA HIS A 200 -16.43 0.80 -5.92
C HIS A 200 -16.87 0.04 -4.65
N ALA A 201 -16.42 -1.20 -4.48
CA ALA A 201 -16.73 -2.01 -3.30
C ALA A 201 -16.19 -1.40 -2.01
N ARG A 202 -14.97 -0.82 -2.05
CA ARG A 202 -14.40 -0.09 -0.92
C ARG A 202 -15.30 1.06 -0.49
N HIS A 203 -15.75 1.88 -1.46
CA HIS A 203 -16.59 3.03 -1.17
C HIS A 203 -18.00 2.64 -0.69
N ALA A 204 -18.60 1.62 -1.30
CA ALA A 204 -20.00 1.28 -1.05
C ALA A 204 -20.21 0.25 0.09
N TYR A 205 -19.27 -0.69 0.29
CA TYR A 205 -19.51 -1.88 1.11
C TYR A 205 -18.42 -2.17 2.14
N SER A 206 -17.21 -1.59 2.02
CA SER A 206 -16.10 -1.89 2.93
C SER A 206 -16.20 -1.11 4.26
N HIS A 207 -17.32 -1.21 4.95
CA HIS A 207 -17.63 -0.49 6.18
C HIS A 207 -17.93 -1.41 7.35
N GLY A 208 -17.92 -0.86 8.55
CA GLY A 208 -18.29 -1.55 9.78
C GLY A 208 -17.26 -2.59 10.26
N TYR A 209 -17.73 -3.51 11.07
CA TYR A 209 -16.87 -4.55 11.66
C TYR A 209 -16.32 -5.49 10.61
N GLN A 210 -15.03 -5.82 10.72
CA GLN A 210 -14.36 -6.83 9.90
C GLN A 210 -14.18 -8.11 10.68
N LYS A 211 -14.50 -9.26 10.06
CA LYS A 211 -14.22 -10.58 10.59
C LYS A 211 -13.38 -11.36 9.60
N ASP A 212 -12.22 -11.79 10.06
CA ASP A 212 -11.23 -12.50 9.25
C ASP A 212 -11.38 -14.02 9.35
N TYR A 213 -11.08 -14.71 8.25
CA TYR A 213 -11.10 -16.16 8.08
C TYR A 213 -9.81 -16.59 7.38
N PHE A 214 -8.71 -16.45 8.09
CA PHE A 214 -7.36 -16.84 7.65
C PHE A 214 -6.99 -18.16 8.34
N ASP A 215 -7.77 -19.20 8.06
CA ASP A 215 -7.75 -20.51 8.71
C ASP A 215 -7.40 -21.68 7.77
N HIS A 216 -7.08 -21.39 6.51
CA HIS A 216 -6.61 -22.35 5.51
C HIS A 216 -5.40 -21.77 4.77
N GLU A 217 -4.43 -22.60 4.43
CA GLU A 217 -3.17 -22.16 3.82
C GLU A 217 -3.37 -21.46 2.47
N ASP A 218 -4.29 -21.94 1.64
CA ASP A 218 -4.54 -21.34 0.31
C ASP A 218 -5.75 -20.42 0.31
N VAL A 219 -6.83 -20.82 0.98
CA VAL A 219 -8.12 -20.15 0.90
C VAL A 219 -8.32 -19.23 2.10
N VAL A 220 -8.28 -17.94 1.88
CA VAL A 220 -8.52 -16.93 2.90
C VAL A 220 -9.71 -16.03 2.54
N GLY A 221 -10.28 -15.38 3.52
CA GLY A 221 -11.39 -14.47 3.29
C GLY A 221 -11.67 -13.58 4.49
N TRP A 222 -12.56 -12.63 4.31
CA TRP A 222 -13.08 -11.76 5.37
C TRP A 222 -14.46 -11.23 5.01
N THR A 223 -15.15 -10.74 6.01
CA THR A 223 -16.41 -10.04 5.83
C THR A 223 -16.34 -8.64 6.42
N ARG A 224 -17.05 -7.71 5.80
CA ARG A 224 -17.34 -6.37 6.33
C ARG A 224 -18.85 -6.30 6.58
N MET A 225 -19.23 -5.96 7.80
CA MET A 225 -20.62 -6.09 8.25
C MET A 225 -21.50 -4.87 7.90
N GLY A 226 -20.90 -3.82 7.33
CA GLY A 226 -21.60 -2.53 7.19
C GLY A 226 -21.74 -1.79 8.52
N ASP A 227 -22.29 -0.60 8.45
CA ASP A 227 -22.65 0.26 9.58
C ASP A 227 -23.98 0.97 9.31
N ASP A 228 -24.41 1.85 10.23
CA ASP A 228 -25.69 2.56 10.13
C ASP A 228 -25.80 3.45 8.89
N ASN A 229 -24.67 3.99 8.42
CA ASN A 229 -24.61 4.84 7.22
C ASN A 229 -24.44 4.00 5.93
N HIS A 230 -23.86 2.82 6.05
CA HIS A 230 -23.58 1.90 4.95
C HIS A 230 -24.08 0.50 5.35
N PRO A 231 -25.40 0.25 5.31
CA PRO A 231 -26.00 -0.99 5.83
C PRO A 231 -25.75 -2.22 4.95
N GLY A 232 -25.09 -2.03 3.79
CA GLY A 232 -24.63 -3.13 2.97
C GLY A 232 -23.31 -3.70 3.48
N GLY A 233 -23.22 -5.02 3.60
CA GLY A 233 -21.97 -5.69 3.91
C GLY A 233 -21.37 -6.34 2.67
N MET A 234 -20.15 -6.84 2.78
CA MET A 234 -19.51 -7.64 1.74
C MET A 234 -18.77 -8.83 2.33
N ALA A 235 -18.57 -9.85 1.51
CA ALA A 235 -17.69 -10.98 1.79
C ALA A 235 -16.65 -11.08 0.66
N VAL A 236 -15.42 -11.35 1.03
CA VAL A 236 -14.33 -11.63 0.09
C VAL A 236 -13.79 -13.02 0.38
N VAL A 237 -13.62 -13.82 -0.64
CA VAL A 237 -12.91 -15.09 -0.60
C VAL A 237 -11.93 -15.13 -1.75
N MET A 238 -10.73 -15.61 -1.50
CA MET A 238 -9.68 -15.75 -2.50
C MET A 238 -8.84 -17.00 -2.23
N SER A 239 -8.20 -17.49 -3.28
CA SER A 239 -7.25 -18.59 -3.21
C SER A 239 -6.03 -18.27 -4.07
N ASN A 240 -4.83 -18.63 -3.62
CA ASN A 240 -3.60 -18.63 -4.41
C ASN A 240 -3.30 -19.98 -5.06
N GLY A 241 -4.12 -21.00 -4.79
CA GLY A 241 -4.05 -22.35 -5.36
C GLY A 241 -5.37 -22.77 -6.01
N ASP A 242 -5.76 -24.01 -5.81
CA ASP A 242 -7.00 -24.56 -6.33
C ASP A 242 -8.26 -23.85 -5.80
N ALA A 243 -9.38 -24.07 -6.49
CA ALA A 243 -10.68 -23.54 -6.08
C ALA A 243 -11.08 -24.09 -4.71
N GLY A 244 -11.52 -23.21 -3.84
CA GLY A 244 -11.89 -23.57 -2.47
C GLY A 244 -13.21 -22.94 -2.02
N VAL A 245 -13.69 -23.42 -0.87
CA VAL A 245 -14.94 -22.96 -0.24
C VAL A 245 -14.64 -22.45 1.16
N LYS A 246 -15.33 -21.38 1.55
CA LYS A 246 -15.21 -20.82 2.90
C LYS A 246 -16.58 -20.50 3.49
N HIS A 247 -16.82 -20.97 4.70
CA HIS A 247 -18.02 -20.63 5.48
C HIS A 247 -17.77 -19.33 6.24
N MET A 248 -18.50 -18.29 5.90
CA MET A 248 -18.31 -16.95 6.49
C MET A 248 -19.63 -16.41 7.04
N ASP A 249 -19.56 -15.73 8.20
CA ASP A 249 -20.66 -14.99 8.76
C ASP A 249 -20.73 -13.62 8.08
N VAL A 250 -21.84 -13.35 7.44
CA VAL A 250 -22.06 -12.11 6.69
C VAL A 250 -22.96 -11.11 7.44
N GLY A 251 -23.32 -11.43 8.69
CA GLY A 251 -24.09 -10.55 9.57
C GLY A 251 -25.59 -10.42 9.26
N TYR A 252 -26.04 -10.86 8.10
CA TYR A 252 -27.42 -10.71 7.65
C TYR A 252 -28.01 -12.02 7.19
N ARG A 253 -29.30 -12.24 7.55
CA ARG A 253 -30.10 -13.38 7.05
C ARG A 253 -30.99 -12.93 5.89
N HIS A 254 -31.28 -13.87 4.98
CA HIS A 254 -32.24 -13.68 3.88
C HIS A 254 -31.87 -12.50 2.95
N ARG A 255 -30.57 -12.33 2.64
CA ARG A 255 -30.10 -11.38 1.63
C ARG A 255 -29.51 -12.09 0.43
N THR A 256 -29.67 -11.49 -0.73
CA THR A 256 -28.99 -11.89 -1.96
C THR A 256 -27.64 -11.19 -2.01
N TYR A 257 -26.58 -11.94 -2.29
CA TYR A 257 -25.25 -11.42 -2.58
C TYR A 257 -24.99 -11.53 -4.07
N ILE A 258 -24.30 -10.55 -4.61
CA ILE A 258 -23.93 -10.48 -6.04
C ILE A 258 -22.42 -10.52 -6.11
N ASP A 259 -21.87 -11.36 -6.98
CA ASP A 259 -20.46 -11.35 -7.31
C ASP A 259 -20.10 -10.09 -8.11
N LEU A 260 -19.31 -9.19 -7.51
CA LEU A 260 -18.83 -7.97 -8.17
C LEU A 260 -17.70 -8.25 -9.17
N THR A 261 -17.00 -9.37 -9.03
CA THR A 261 -15.90 -9.71 -9.94
C THR A 261 -16.42 -10.21 -11.29
N GLY A 262 -17.62 -10.81 -11.30
CA GLY A 262 -18.25 -11.36 -12.48
C GLY A 262 -17.72 -12.74 -12.88
N HIS A 263 -17.16 -13.48 -11.92
CA HIS A 263 -16.62 -14.83 -12.13
C HIS A 263 -17.59 -15.94 -11.71
N ILE A 264 -18.64 -15.59 -10.95
CA ILE A 264 -19.67 -16.51 -10.47
C ILE A 264 -21.04 -15.99 -10.99
N ASP A 265 -21.81 -16.87 -11.65
CA ASP A 265 -23.17 -16.59 -12.14
C ASP A 265 -24.23 -16.65 -11.00
#